data_0be945812556e1336ca175526f797054
#
_entry.id   0be945812556e1336ca175526f797054
#
_cell.length_a   1.000
_cell.length_b   1.000
_cell.length_c   1.000
_cell.angle_alpha   90.00
_cell.angle_beta   90.00
_cell.angle_gamma   90.00
#
_symmetry.space_group_name_H-M   'P 1'
#
loop_
_entity.id
_entity.type
_entity.pdbx_description
1 polymer ?
#
loop_
_entity_poly.entity_id
_entity_poly.type
_entity_poly.pdbx_seq_one_letter_code
_entity_poly.pdbx_strand_id
1 'polypeptide(L)'
;KNRKIGKIKTDKDYVKKNLRSKKKEVSEIEDLIRKLILDVDSAKKREKALARERALQNKATSGNFAKMKGKLNPPTSGKVINKFGTHRNTKLSTITENISIDIETQWNTPVYSVLDGVISVITYLRNYGNTIIISHGSGYFTVYANVEQISVKENDYILGNTKIGIVGKSENPSISNSYFL
;
A
#
# COMPACT_ATOMS: atom_id res chain seq x y z
N LYS A 1 1.90 46.23 7.11
CA LYS A 1 2.62 45.44 6.07
C LYS A 1 3.49 44.35 6.69
N ASN A 2 4.25 44.60 7.76
CA ASN A 2 5.22 43.65 8.35
C ASN A 2 4.58 42.39 8.97
N ARG A 3 3.38 42.46 9.55
CA ARG A 3 2.66 41.29 10.11
C ARG A 3 2.21 40.26 9.04
N LYS A 4 1.85 40.70 7.82
CA LYS A 4 1.48 39.82 6.73
C LYS A 4 2.69 39.09 6.14
N ILE A 5 3.83 39.77 6.06
CA ILE A 5 5.09 39.20 5.58
C ILE A 5 5.61 38.11 6.55
N GLY A 6 5.47 38.35 7.87
CA GLY A 6 5.82 37.38 8.90
C GLY A 6 5.00 36.06 8.78
N LYS A 7 3.66 36.15 8.62
CA LYS A 7 2.80 35.01 8.43
C LYS A 7 3.16 34.21 7.16
N ILE A 8 3.39 34.90 6.04
CA ILE A 8 3.75 34.24 4.78
C ILE A 8 5.10 33.49 4.90
N LYS A 9 6.06 34.02 5.65
CA LYS A 9 7.34 33.33 5.91
C LYS A 9 7.13 32.06 6.75
N THR A 10 6.37 32.11 7.83
CA THR A 10 6.08 30.96 8.68
C THR A 10 5.31 29.89 7.92
N ASP A 11 4.33 30.26 7.11
CA ASP A 11 3.58 29.32 6.28
C ASP A 11 4.47 28.66 5.21
N LYS A 12 5.36 29.43 4.59
CA LYS A 12 6.34 28.90 3.62
C LYS A 12 7.32 27.91 4.26
N ASP A 13 7.82 28.21 5.45
CA ASP A 13 8.75 27.34 6.17
C ASP A 13 8.04 26.06 6.66
N TYR A 14 6.80 26.16 7.10
CA TYR A 14 5.95 25.03 7.45
C TYR A 14 5.70 24.10 6.24
N VAL A 15 5.29 24.68 5.11
CA VAL A 15 5.07 23.92 3.86
C VAL A 15 6.37 23.26 3.38
N LYS A 16 7.50 23.97 3.47
CA LYS A 16 8.82 23.45 3.07
C LYS A 16 9.26 22.29 3.98
N LYS A 17 9.00 22.38 5.29
CA LYS A 17 9.28 21.32 6.26
C LYS A 17 8.42 20.08 5.98
N ASN A 18 7.13 20.27 5.74
CA ASN A 18 6.22 19.16 5.40
C ASN A 18 6.58 18.52 4.06
N LEU A 19 6.97 19.31 3.06
CA LEU A 19 7.41 18.78 1.79
C LEU A 19 8.70 17.93 1.93
N ARG A 20 9.63 18.38 2.78
CA ARG A 20 10.85 17.62 3.08
C ARG A 20 10.53 16.32 3.82
N SER A 21 9.61 16.35 4.80
CA SER A 21 9.17 15.14 5.51
C SER A 21 8.54 14.14 4.55
N LYS A 22 7.61 14.60 3.70
CA LYS A 22 6.96 13.73 2.71
C LYS A 22 7.94 13.16 1.68
N LYS A 23 8.90 13.96 1.22
CA LYS A 23 9.96 13.45 0.33
C LYS A 23 10.81 12.38 1.01
N LYS A 24 11.12 12.53 2.30
CA LYS A 24 11.87 11.54 3.06
C LYS A 24 11.07 10.24 3.22
N GLU A 25 9.78 10.34 3.50
CA GLU A 25 8.89 9.19 3.62
C GLU A 25 8.78 8.41 2.30
N VAL A 26 8.62 9.12 1.18
CA VAL A 26 8.63 8.50 -0.15
C VAL A 26 9.97 7.83 -0.43
N SER A 27 11.09 8.48 -0.10
CA SER A 27 12.42 7.90 -0.27
C SER A 27 12.62 6.64 0.57
N GLU A 28 12.10 6.61 1.81
CA GLU A 28 12.17 5.43 2.68
C GLU A 28 11.38 4.24 2.08
N ILE A 29 10.22 4.51 1.47
CA ILE A 29 9.43 3.50 0.77
C ILE A 29 10.16 3.02 -0.49
N GLU A 30 10.72 3.93 -1.28
CA GLU A 30 11.50 3.57 -2.46
C GLU A 30 12.74 2.75 -2.10
N ASP A 31 13.43 3.06 -1.00
CA ASP A 31 14.58 2.32 -0.53
C ASP A 31 14.19 0.92 -0.02
N LEU A 32 13.03 0.79 0.63
CA LEU A 32 12.47 -0.50 1.01
C LEU A 32 12.14 -1.35 -0.23
N ILE A 33 11.49 -0.75 -1.22
CA ILE A 33 11.18 -1.41 -2.49
C ILE A 33 12.46 -1.80 -3.23
N ARG A 34 13.46 -0.91 -3.26
CA ARG A 34 14.78 -1.22 -3.87
C ARG A 34 15.50 -2.37 -3.16
N LYS A 35 15.48 -2.41 -1.83
CA LYS A 35 16.04 -3.54 -1.06
C LYS A 35 15.33 -4.85 -1.41
N LEU A 36 14.00 -4.81 -1.55
CA LEU A 36 13.22 -5.99 -1.96
C LEU A 36 13.53 -6.42 -3.40
N ILE A 37 13.82 -5.47 -4.30
CA ILE A 37 14.16 -5.74 -5.69
C ILE A 37 15.61 -6.20 -5.83
N LEU A 38 16.53 -5.63 -5.05
CA LEU A 38 17.97 -5.97 -5.10
C LEU A 38 18.29 -7.33 -4.50
N ASP A 39 17.41 -7.87 -3.66
CA ASP A 39 17.54 -9.23 -3.14
C ASP A 39 17.06 -10.27 -4.19
N VAL A 40 17.66 -10.18 -5.39
CA VAL A 40 17.30 -10.99 -6.58
C VAL A 40 17.43 -12.49 -6.31
N ASP A 41 18.40 -12.92 -5.50
CA ASP A 41 18.60 -14.34 -5.20
C ASP A 41 17.57 -14.87 -4.21
N SER A 42 17.18 -14.07 -3.22
CA SER A 42 16.11 -14.44 -2.30
C SER A 42 14.75 -14.41 -3.00
N ALA A 43 14.51 -13.44 -3.88
CA ALA A 43 13.30 -13.39 -4.72
C ALA A 43 13.19 -14.61 -5.63
N LYS A 44 14.29 -15.02 -6.30
CA LYS A 44 14.32 -16.26 -7.10
C LYS A 44 14.11 -17.53 -6.27
N LYS A 45 14.69 -17.60 -5.07
CA LYS A 45 14.43 -18.73 -4.15
C LYS A 45 12.97 -18.78 -3.70
N ARG A 46 12.39 -17.60 -3.36
CA ARG A 46 10.98 -17.49 -2.99
C ARG A 46 10.06 -17.85 -4.14
N GLU A 47 10.36 -17.42 -5.36
CA GLU A 47 9.58 -17.75 -6.56
C GLU A 47 9.63 -19.26 -6.85
N LYS A 48 10.80 -19.91 -6.69
CA LYS A 48 10.90 -21.39 -6.79
C LYS A 48 10.11 -22.11 -5.69
N ALA A 49 10.13 -21.61 -4.47
CA ALA A 49 9.34 -22.16 -3.38
C ALA A 49 7.84 -22.01 -3.64
N LEU A 50 7.40 -20.83 -4.08
CA LEU A 50 6.05 -20.56 -4.54
C LEU A 50 5.60 -21.50 -5.66
N ALA A 51 6.45 -21.69 -6.67
CA ALA A 51 6.14 -22.59 -7.79
C ALA A 51 5.97 -24.04 -7.34
N ARG A 52 6.79 -24.49 -6.37
CA ARG A 52 6.65 -25.83 -5.77
C ARG A 52 5.37 -25.97 -4.97
N GLU A 53 5.04 -25.00 -4.14
CA GLU A 53 3.82 -24.99 -3.33
C GLU A 53 2.57 -24.97 -4.22
N ARG A 54 2.58 -24.17 -5.29
CA ARG A 54 1.53 -24.14 -6.32
C ARG A 54 1.35 -25.51 -7.01
N ALA A 55 2.46 -26.15 -7.35
CA ALA A 55 2.44 -27.48 -7.95
C ALA A 55 1.86 -28.55 -7.00
N LEU A 56 2.22 -28.48 -5.71
CA LEU A 56 1.71 -29.40 -4.68
C LEU A 56 0.22 -29.19 -4.40
N GLN A 57 -0.29 -27.98 -4.47
CA GLN A 57 -1.68 -27.66 -4.19
C GLN A 57 -2.61 -27.80 -5.40
N ASN A 58 -2.10 -28.24 -6.55
CA ASN A 58 -2.89 -28.42 -7.80
C ASN A 58 -3.72 -27.18 -8.20
N LYS A 59 -3.26 -25.99 -7.83
CA LYS A 59 -3.94 -24.73 -8.17
C LYS A 59 -3.25 -24.05 -9.35
N ALA A 60 -3.76 -24.35 -10.53
CA ALA A 60 -3.30 -23.80 -11.81
C ALA A 60 -3.56 -22.28 -12.02
N THR A 61 -4.02 -21.56 -11.02
CA THR A 61 -4.55 -20.21 -11.22
C THR A 61 -3.59 -19.09 -10.86
N SER A 62 -2.61 -19.35 -10.06
CA SER A 62 -1.78 -18.27 -9.55
C SER A 62 -0.45 -18.24 -10.27
N GLY A 63 -0.03 -17.13 -10.66
CA GLY A 63 1.24 -16.91 -11.31
C GLY A 63 1.18 -15.95 -12.48
N ASN A 64 0.03 -15.37 -12.69
CA ASN A 64 -0.13 -14.41 -13.77
C ASN A 64 -0.90 -13.17 -13.32
N PHE A 65 -0.32 -12.44 -12.33
CA PHE A 65 -0.87 -11.18 -11.85
C PHE A 65 -1.23 -10.25 -13.03
N ALA A 66 -0.37 -10.22 -14.07
CA ALA A 66 -0.62 -9.42 -15.27
C ALA A 66 -1.92 -9.81 -16.00
N LYS A 67 -2.28 -11.11 -16.02
CA LYS A 67 -3.53 -11.57 -16.64
C LYS A 67 -4.76 -11.26 -15.80
N MET A 68 -4.57 -10.91 -14.54
CA MET A 68 -5.66 -10.55 -13.61
C MET A 68 -5.99 -9.06 -13.62
N LYS A 69 -5.34 -8.27 -14.49
CA LYS A 69 -5.65 -6.84 -14.66
C LYS A 69 -7.14 -6.63 -14.93
N GLY A 70 -7.80 -5.83 -14.10
CA GLY A 70 -9.24 -5.56 -14.17
C GLY A 70 -10.15 -6.67 -13.67
N LYS A 71 -9.59 -7.79 -13.14
CA LYS A 71 -10.36 -8.93 -12.62
C LYS A 71 -10.13 -9.18 -11.12
N LEU A 72 -9.25 -8.42 -10.49
CA LEU A 72 -8.98 -8.54 -9.07
C LEU A 72 -10.17 -8.02 -8.25
N ASN A 73 -10.54 -8.77 -7.23
CA ASN A 73 -11.52 -8.32 -6.27
C ASN A 73 -10.91 -7.24 -5.36
N PRO A 74 -11.69 -6.25 -4.92
CA PRO A 74 -11.25 -5.31 -3.91
C PRO A 74 -10.82 -6.05 -2.65
N PRO A 75 -9.76 -5.62 -1.96
CA PRO A 75 -9.23 -6.28 -0.76
C PRO A 75 -10.12 -6.07 0.46
N THR A 76 -11.02 -5.14 0.41
CA THR A 76 -12.00 -4.87 1.48
C THR A 76 -13.28 -4.30 0.88
N SER A 77 -14.38 -4.45 1.59
CA SER A 77 -15.64 -3.80 1.23
C SER A 77 -15.56 -2.32 1.57
N GLY A 78 -15.91 -1.45 0.62
CA GLY A 78 -15.88 -0.01 0.84
C GLY A 78 -16.06 0.79 -0.45
N LYS A 79 -15.96 2.10 -0.33
CA LYS A 79 -16.08 3.03 -1.45
C LYS A 79 -14.69 3.56 -1.81
N VAL A 80 -14.31 3.46 -3.08
CA VAL A 80 -13.09 4.12 -3.57
C VAL A 80 -13.31 5.62 -3.58
N ILE A 81 -12.57 6.35 -2.73
CA ILE A 81 -12.66 7.80 -2.61
C ILE A 81 -11.58 8.51 -3.43
N ASN A 82 -10.40 7.94 -3.52
CA ASN A 82 -9.34 8.43 -4.39
C ASN A 82 -8.89 7.31 -5.33
N LYS A 83 -8.84 7.63 -6.61
CA LYS A 83 -8.36 6.71 -7.65
C LYS A 83 -6.88 6.92 -7.92
N PHE A 84 -6.22 5.91 -8.44
CA PHE A 84 -4.86 6.02 -8.96
C PHE A 84 -4.79 7.06 -10.09
N GLY A 85 -3.68 7.80 -10.15
CA GLY A 85 -3.36 8.74 -11.21
C GLY A 85 -3.45 10.20 -10.81
N THR A 86 -3.41 11.05 -11.82
CA THR A 86 -3.36 12.51 -11.64
C THR A 86 -4.77 13.08 -11.48
N HIS A 87 -4.96 13.82 -10.40
CA HIS A 87 -6.21 14.51 -10.09
C HIS A 87 -6.03 16.03 -10.15
N ARG A 88 -6.86 16.70 -10.94
CA ARG A 88 -6.87 18.16 -11.04
C ARG A 88 -8.00 18.73 -10.18
N ASN A 89 -7.63 19.49 -9.16
CA ASN A 89 -8.58 20.26 -8.39
C ASN A 89 -8.79 21.62 -9.07
N THR A 90 -9.93 21.78 -9.75
CA THR A 90 -10.27 23.00 -10.49
C THR A 90 -10.49 24.21 -9.59
N LYS A 91 -10.91 24.00 -8.34
CA LYS A 91 -11.16 25.10 -7.37
C LYS A 91 -9.86 25.66 -6.80
N LEU A 92 -8.85 24.83 -6.62
CA LEU A 92 -7.56 25.21 -6.03
C LEU A 92 -6.45 25.34 -7.08
N SER A 93 -6.73 25.10 -8.35
CA SER A 93 -5.76 25.06 -9.45
C SER A 93 -4.53 24.22 -9.13
N THR A 94 -4.72 23.13 -8.34
CA THR A 94 -3.66 22.20 -7.96
C THR A 94 -3.79 20.90 -8.72
N ILE A 95 -2.64 20.29 -9.01
CA ILE A 95 -2.54 18.95 -9.57
C ILE A 95 -1.95 18.08 -8.46
N THR A 96 -2.66 17.00 -8.11
CA THR A 96 -2.18 15.98 -7.17
C THR A 96 -2.07 14.65 -7.90
N GLU A 97 -1.01 13.92 -7.66
CA GLU A 97 -0.82 12.57 -8.16
C GLU A 97 -1.05 11.58 -7.01
N ASN A 98 -1.97 10.66 -7.20
CA ASN A 98 -2.20 9.56 -6.27
C ASN A 98 -1.61 8.27 -6.85
N ILE A 99 -0.67 7.69 -6.13
CA ILE A 99 0.04 6.45 -6.52
C ILE A 99 -0.67 5.18 -6.05
N SER A 100 -1.81 5.31 -5.40
CA SER A 100 -2.60 4.23 -4.81
C SER A 100 -4.09 4.41 -5.09
N ILE A 101 -4.90 3.51 -4.56
CA ILE A 101 -6.34 3.70 -4.41
C ILE A 101 -6.66 3.80 -2.92
N ASP A 102 -7.56 4.73 -2.59
CA ASP A 102 -8.01 4.90 -1.21
C ASP A 102 -9.44 4.38 -1.09
N ILE A 103 -9.63 3.42 -0.19
CA ILE A 103 -10.94 2.79 0.04
C ILE A 103 -11.46 3.25 1.40
N GLU A 104 -12.56 3.98 1.40
CA GLU A 104 -13.28 4.33 2.60
C GLU A 104 -14.17 3.17 3.04
N THR A 105 -14.01 2.75 4.29
CA THR A 105 -14.77 1.64 4.85
C THR A 105 -14.97 1.84 6.35
N GLN A 106 -15.72 0.96 7.01
CA GLN A 106 -15.90 0.99 8.45
C GLN A 106 -14.64 0.44 9.15
N TRP A 107 -14.35 0.99 10.31
CA TRP A 107 -13.32 0.43 11.18
C TRP A 107 -13.58 -1.06 11.46
N ASN A 108 -12.53 -1.83 11.64
CA ASN A 108 -12.60 -3.27 11.90
C ASN A 108 -13.09 -4.13 10.71
N THR A 109 -13.29 -3.56 9.52
CA THR A 109 -13.64 -4.33 8.34
C THR A 109 -12.48 -5.26 7.95
N PRO A 110 -12.74 -6.54 7.60
CA PRO A 110 -11.68 -7.46 7.19
C PRO A 110 -10.96 -6.99 5.91
N VAL A 111 -9.65 -7.21 5.89
CA VAL A 111 -8.78 -6.99 4.72
C VAL A 111 -8.31 -8.34 4.20
N TYR A 112 -8.45 -8.55 2.89
CA TYR A 112 -8.10 -9.80 2.23
C TYR A 112 -7.01 -9.57 1.18
N SER A 113 -6.18 -10.59 0.95
CA SER A 113 -5.24 -10.56 -0.17
C SER A 113 -6.02 -10.63 -1.50
N VAL A 114 -5.63 -9.79 -2.47
CA VAL A 114 -6.28 -9.76 -3.79
C VAL A 114 -5.93 -10.97 -4.65
N LEU A 115 -4.77 -11.59 -4.39
CA LEU A 115 -4.29 -12.78 -5.08
C LEU A 115 -3.37 -13.58 -4.14
N ASP A 116 -3.08 -14.84 -4.50
CA ASP A 116 -2.10 -15.64 -3.79
C ASP A 116 -0.69 -15.08 -3.91
N GLY A 117 0.11 -15.28 -2.89
CA GLY A 117 1.46 -14.76 -2.84
C GLY A 117 2.19 -15.08 -1.55
N VAL A 118 3.39 -14.55 -1.41
CA VAL A 118 4.21 -14.64 -0.19
C VAL A 118 4.22 -13.29 0.50
N ILE A 119 3.98 -13.28 1.79
CA ILE A 119 4.15 -12.09 2.63
C ILE A 119 5.64 -11.73 2.65
N SER A 120 6.00 -10.65 1.97
CA SER A 120 7.41 -10.24 1.84
C SER A 120 7.88 -9.40 2.99
N VAL A 121 7.03 -8.47 3.45
CA VAL A 121 7.35 -7.53 4.53
C VAL A 121 6.09 -7.20 5.32
N ILE A 122 6.24 -7.11 6.63
CA ILE A 122 5.28 -6.50 7.53
C ILE A 122 6.02 -5.40 8.29
N THR A 123 5.63 -4.16 8.14
CA THR A 123 6.32 -3.02 8.73
C THR A 123 5.34 -1.90 9.13
N TYR A 124 5.80 -0.99 9.96
CA TYR A 124 5.05 0.24 10.26
C TYR A 124 5.66 1.40 9.48
N LEU A 125 4.84 2.07 8.69
CA LEU A 125 5.21 3.27 7.96
C LEU A 125 4.46 4.48 8.54
N ARG A 126 5.21 5.53 8.83
CA ARG A 126 4.63 6.79 9.31
C ARG A 126 3.64 7.33 8.28
N ASN A 127 2.46 7.72 8.71
CA ASN A 127 1.30 8.17 7.92
C ASN A 127 0.55 7.06 7.15
N TYR A 128 1.08 5.84 7.08
CA TYR A 128 0.44 4.70 6.41
C TYR A 128 0.05 3.59 7.40
N GLY A 129 0.52 3.68 8.65
CA GLY A 129 0.26 2.65 9.66
C GLY A 129 0.99 1.33 9.39
N ASN A 130 0.48 0.25 9.95
CA ASN A 130 1.03 -1.07 9.64
C ASN A 130 0.75 -1.40 8.18
N THR A 131 1.81 -1.82 7.50
CA THR A 131 1.83 -2.05 6.06
C THR A 131 2.31 -3.46 5.77
N ILE A 132 1.56 -4.16 4.93
CA ILE A 132 1.88 -5.51 4.47
C ILE A 132 2.21 -5.44 2.99
N ILE A 133 3.33 -6.04 2.57
CA ILE A 133 3.74 -6.17 1.18
C ILE A 133 3.69 -7.66 0.81
N ILE A 134 2.94 -7.99 -0.23
CA ILE A 134 2.78 -9.35 -0.75
C ILE A 134 3.44 -9.45 -2.12
N SER A 135 4.33 -10.40 -2.30
CA SER A 135 4.92 -10.76 -3.59
C SER A 135 4.07 -11.81 -4.28
N HIS A 136 3.65 -11.52 -5.51
CA HIS A 136 2.88 -12.43 -6.36
C HIS A 136 3.75 -13.15 -7.40
N GLY A 137 5.08 -13.02 -7.29
CA GLY A 137 6.03 -13.54 -8.27
C GLY A 137 6.17 -12.62 -9.50
N SER A 138 7.16 -12.92 -10.34
CA SER A 138 7.43 -12.19 -11.60
C SER A 138 7.59 -10.66 -11.43
N GLY A 139 8.00 -10.20 -10.23
CA GLY A 139 8.21 -8.78 -9.94
C GLY A 139 6.94 -7.99 -9.60
N TYR A 140 5.80 -8.66 -9.42
CA TYR A 140 4.55 -8.02 -8.99
C TYR A 140 4.39 -8.05 -7.49
N PHE A 141 4.01 -6.90 -6.93
CA PHE A 141 3.76 -6.73 -5.49
C PHE A 141 2.43 -6.01 -5.29
N THR A 142 1.76 -6.33 -4.18
CA THR A 142 0.67 -5.50 -3.66
C THR A 142 1.03 -4.98 -2.27
N VAL A 143 0.61 -3.76 -1.98
CA VAL A 143 0.88 -3.07 -0.73
C VAL A 143 -0.45 -2.75 -0.05
N TYR A 144 -0.59 -3.18 1.19
CA TYR A 144 -1.78 -2.95 2.01
C TYR A 144 -1.36 -2.11 3.20
N ALA A 145 -1.86 -0.89 3.27
CA ALA A 145 -1.52 0.06 4.33
C ALA A 145 -2.64 0.16 5.37
N ASN A 146 -2.29 0.64 6.57
CA ASN A 146 -3.20 0.84 7.69
C ASN A 146 -3.98 -0.43 8.10
N VAL A 147 -3.28 -1.56 8.12
CA VAL A 147 -3.84 -2.85 8.52
C VAL A 147 -3.57 -3.09 10.01
N GLU A 148 -4.61 -3.33 10.80
CA GLU A 148 -4.50 -3.73 12.20
C GLU A 148 -4.81 -5.22 12.39
N GLN A 149 -4.53 -5.75 13.57
CA GLN A 149 -4.76 -7.16 13.93
C GLN A 149 -4.27 -8.11 12.83
N ILE A 150 -3.03 -7.91 12.40
CA ILE A 150 -2.39 -8.69 11.33
C ILE A 150 -2.43 -10.17 11.70
N SER A 151 -3.00 -11.00 10.82
CA SER A 151 -3.21 -12.44 11.02
C SER A 151 -2.23 -13.33 10.27
N VAL A 152 -1.24 -12.74 9.62
CA VAL A 152 -0.22 -13.42 8.80
C VAL A 152 1.18 -13.04 9.27
N LYS A 153 2.19 -13.81 8.85
CA LYS A 153 3.61 -13.57 9.18
C LYS A 153 4.43 -13.41 7.90
N GLU A 154 5.60 -12.77 8.05
CA GLU A 154 6.56 -12.72 6.96
C GLU A 154 6.97 -14.12 6.51
N ASN A 155 7.13 -14.27 5.21
CA ASN A 155 7.40 -15.52 4.49
C ASN A 155 6.24 -16.53 4.45
N ASP A 156 5.07 -16.23 5.01
CA ASP A 156 3.90 -17.07 4.81
C ASP A 156 3.47 -17.02 3.34
N TYR A 157 3.17 -18.20 2.76
CA TYR A 157 2.44 -18.29 1.52
C TYR A 157 0.93 -18.26 1.82
N ILE A 158 0.23 -17.35 1.20
CA ILE A 158 -1.21 -17.20 1.36
C ILE A 158 -1.92 -17.34 0.02
N LEU A 159 -3.14 -17.81 0.07
CA LEU A 159 -4.02 -17.88 -1.09
C LEU A 159 -4.73 -16.54 -1.31
N GLY A 160 -5.15 -16.29 -2.54
CA GLY A 160 -6.04 -15.18 -2.83
C GLY A 160 -7.30 -15.24 -1.95
N ASN A 161 -7.80 -14.09 -1.55
CA ASN A 161 -8.92 -13.94 -0.62
C ASN A 161 -8.66 -14.51 0.80
N THR A 162 -7.39 -14.59 1.21
CA THR A 162 -7.03 -14.89 2.61
C THR A 162 -7.12 -13.61 3.43
N LYS A 163 -7.77 -13.67 4.60
CA LYS A 163 -7.80 -12.56 5.54
C LYS A 163 -6.38 -12.30 6.05
N ILE A 164 -5.89 -11.08 5.89
CA ILE A 164 -4.55 -10.66 6.32
C ILE A 164 -4.57 -9.74 7.54
N GLY A 165 -5.73 -9.21 7.88
CA GLY A 165 -5.94 -8.36 9.04
C GLY A 165 -7.30 -7.68 8.99
N ILE A 166 -7.39 -6.58 9.67
CA ILE A 166 -8.54 -5.69 9.68
C ILE A 166 -8.07 -4.27 9.37
N VAL A 167 -9.02 -3.49 8.98
CA VAL A 167 -8.84 -2.08 8.70
C VAL A 167 -8.58 -1.32 10.00
N GLY A 168 -7.46 -0.58 10.10
CA GLY A 168 -7.06 0.20 11.27
C GLY A 168 -7.79 1.54 11.38
N LYS A 169 -7.64 2.24 12.50
CA LYS A 169 -8.17 3.60 12.67
C LYS A 169 -7.35 4.61 11.85
N SER A 170 -8.02 5.54 11.18
CA SER A 170 -7.34 6.67 10.57
C SER A 170 -6.89 7.66 11.65
N GLU A 171 -5.61 8.03 11.63
CA GLU A 171 -5.09 9.12 12.46
C GLU A 171 -5.43 10.52 11.90
N ASN A 172 -5.98 10.57 10.69
CA ASN A 172 -6.35 11.83 10.06
C ASN A 172 -7.79 12.21 10.41
N PRO A 173 -8.03 13.25 11.24
CA PRO A 173 -9.37 13.65 11.66
C PRO A 173 -10.26 14.15 10.52
N SER A 174 -9.67 14.51 9.38
CA SER A 174 -10.41 14.92 8.18
C SER A 174 -10.90 13.74 7.34
N ILE A 175 -10.45 12.54 7.66
CA ILE A 175 -10.75 11.31 6.94
C ILE A 175 -11.08 10.25 7.99
N SER A 176 -12.27 10.36 8.56
CA SER A 176 -12.76 9.32 9.47
C SER A 176 -13.04 8.06 8.65
N ASN A 177 -12.14 7.11 8.64
CA ASN A 177 -12.27 5.76 8.06
C ASN A 177 -11.76 5.57 6.62
N SER A 178 -10.66 6.20 6.22
CA SER A 178 -10.06 5.96 4.88
C SER A 178 -8.83 5.08 4.97
N TYR A 179 -8.68 4.18 4.02
CA TYR A 179 -7.63 3.18 3.94
C TYR A 179 -7.01 3.15 2.56
N PHE A 180 -5.67 3.00 2.54
CA PHE A 180 -4.86 3.08 1.33
C PHE A 180 -4.54 1.66 0.83
N LEU A 181 -4.74 1.46 -0.43
CA LEU A 181 -4.24 0.32 -1.18
C LEU A 181 -3.56 0.79 -2.44
#